data_e8ce699b133666b6a00220497dccbb2a
#
_entry.id   e8ce699b133666b6a00220497dccbb2a
#
_cell.length_a   1.000
_cell.length_b   1.000
_cell.length_c   1.000
_cell.angle_alpha   90.00
_cell.angle_beta   90.00
_cell.angle_gamma   90.00
#
_symmetry.space_group_name_H-M   'P 1'
#
loop_
_entity.id
_entity.type
_entity.pdbx_description
1 polymer ?
#
loop_
_entity_poly.entity_id
_entity_poly.type
_entity_poly.pdbx_seq_one_letter_code
_entity_poly.pdbx_strand_id
1 'polypeptide(L)'
;ISILFSLIGMSHANEVNIFSARHYDSDVQLYEKFTAKTGIEVNVISGKDKALQKRIKEEGIDSKADLYITADAGRLSAFDAAGMFQNSMSPVIKTVVPSNFRSKNWTGIAKRARIIYYSPERVNINDLNGMRYEDLADPKWKGKIVIRQSNNIYNQSLVASLIKNNGKKATADWSKSVVKNMARTPKGNDRAQILAVAAGEADIAVANTYYLALMLS
;
A
#
# COMPACT_ATOMS: atom_id res chain seq x y z
N ILE A 1 27.00 -6.31 60.88
CA ILE A 1 25.84 -6.73 60.07
C ILE A 1 25.86 -5.87 58.82
N SER A 2 26.37 -6.45 57.71
CA SER A 2 26.36 -5.79 56.40
C SER A 2 25.06 -6.15 55.66
N ILE A 3 24.24 -5.15 55.39
CA ILE A 3 23.02 -5.29 54.63
C ILE A 3 23.41 -5.13 53.11
N LEU A 4 23.35 -6.26 52.40
CA LEU A 4 23.55 -6.31 50.95
C LEU A 4 22.24 -5.84 50.30
N PHE A 5 22.21 -4.61 49.76
CA PHE A 5 21.11 -4.15 48.94
C PHE A 5 21.27 -4.78 47.53
N SER A 6 20.48 -5.83 47.27
CA SER A 6 20.31 -6.35 45.92
C SER A 6 19.52 -5.32 45.10
N LEU A 7 20.19 -4.58 44.24
CA LEU A 7 19.56 -3.85 43.15
C LEU A 7 18.92 -4.88 42.19
N ILE A 8 17.64 -5.14 42.39
CA ILE A 8 16.83 -5.81 41.37
C ILE A 8 16.69 -4.78 40.24
N GLY A 9 17.57 -4.87 39.26
CA GLY A 9 17.38 -4.16 37.99
C GLY A 9 16.05 -4.60 37.41
N MET A 10 15.07 -3.72 37.37
CA MET A 10 13.88 -3.92 36.55
C MET A 10 14.36 -4.03 35.10
N SER A 11 14.47 -5.25 34.62
CA SER A 11 14.54 -5.52 33.18
C SER A 11 13.24 -4.99 32.59
N HIS A 12 13.28 -3.82 32.01
CA HIS A 12 12.24 -3.43 31.07
C HIS A 12 12.33 -4.46 29.94
N ALA A 13 11.31 -5.28 29.80
CA ALA A 13 11.21 -6.15 28.65
C ALA A 13 11.29 -5.24 27.43
N ASN A 14 12.37 -5.36 26.64
CA ASN A 14 12.53 -4.63 25.41
C ASN A 14 11.45 -5.14 24.47
N GLU A 15 10.43 -4.35 24.21
CA GLU A 15 9.34 -4.67 23.31
C GLU A 15 9.17 -3.57 22.25
N VAL A 16 8.63 -3.94 21.09
CA VAL A 16 8.22 -3.03 20.01
C VAL A 16 6.77 -3.30 19.69
N ASN A 17 5.94 -2.28 19.78
CA ASN A 17 4.52 -2.35 19.51
C ASN A 17 4.22 -1.87 18.10
N ILE A 18 3.78 -2.77 17.23
CA ILE A 18 3.47 -2.52 15.82
C ILE A 18 1.96 -2.42 15.62
N PHE A 19 1.47 -1.27 15.19
CA PHE A 19 0.10 -1.12 14.71
C PHE A 19 0.08 -1.40 13.21
N SER A 20 -0.52 -2.53 12.80
CA SER A 20 -0.43 -3.03 11.42
C SER A 20 -1.79 -3.15 10.74
N ALA A 21 -1.91 -2.48 9.59
CA ALA A 21 -3.01 -2.71 8.65
C ALA A 21 -2.69 -3.82 7.63
N ARG A 22 -1.60 -4.56 7.81
CA ARG A 22 -1.20 -5.72 7.02
C ARG A 22 -1.58 -7.00 7.76
N HIS A 23 -1.69 -8.10 7.02
CA HIS A 23 -2.15 -9.40 7.54
C HIS A 23 -1.54 -10.57 6.75
N TYR A 24 -0.25 -10.48 6.42
CA TYR A 24 0.46 -11.52 5.69
C TYR A 24 1.31 -12.37 6.64
N ASP A 25 1.29 -13.68 6.46
CA ASP A 25 2.09 -14.62 7.27
C ASP A 25 3.61 -14.35 7.15
N SER A 26 4.04 -13.82 6.00
CA SER A 26 5.42 -13.37 5.81
C SER A 26 5.85 -12.27 6.77
N ASP A 27 4.92 -11.46 7.25
CA ASP A 27 5.21 -10.40 8.23
C ASP A 27 5.51 -11.03 9.61
N VAL A 28 4.76 -12.08 10.00
CA VAL A 28 4.99 -12.84 11.25
C VAL A 28 6.41 -13.42 11.28
N GLN A 29 6.82 -14.11 10.21
CA GLN A 29 8.16 -14.66 10.08
C GLN A 29 9.27 -13.61 10.19
N LEU A 30 9.01 -12.39 9.69
CA LEU A 30 9.95 -11.27 9.81
C LEU A 30 10.09 -10.83 11.27
N TYR A 31 9.00 -10.74 12.01
CA TYR A 31 9.00 -10.36 13.43
C TYR A 31 9.69 -11.41 14.29
N GLU A 32 9.40 -12.69 14.06
CA GLU A 32 10.07 -13.81 14.75
C GLU A 32 11.59 -13.79 14.53
N LYS A 33 12.05 -13.56 13.30
CA LYS A 33 13.48 -13.41 12.98
C LYS A 33 14.11 -12.21 13.68
N PHE A 34 13.38 -11.11 13.80
CA PHE A 34 13.85 -9.93 14.53
C PHE A 34 14.00 -10.23 16.01
N THR A 35 12.99 -10.81 16.64
CA THR A 35 13.04 -11.22 18.06
C THR A 35 14.17 -12.21 18.30
N ALA A 36 14.30 -13.24 17.48
CA ALA A 36 15.39 -14.23 17.60
C ALA A 36 16.78 -13.59 17.51
N LYS A 37 16.96 -12.55 16.71
CA LYS A 37 18.23 -11.86 16.52
C LYS A 37 18.56 -10.84 17.61
N THR A 38 17.55 -10.19 18.17
CA THR A 38 17.74 -9.02 19.04
C THR A 38 17.35 -9.25 20.50
N GLY A 39 16.54 -10.28 20.78
CA GLY A 39 15.89 -10.48 22.08
C GLY A 39 14.75 -9.49 22.35
N ILE A 40 14.39 -8.62 21.39
CA ILE A 40 13.30 -7.65 21.52
C ILE A 40 11.99 -8.32 21.11
N GLU A 41 10.98 -8.30 21.96
CA GLU A 41 9.66 -8.83 21.66
C GLU A 41 8.89 -7.92 20.70
N VAL A 42 8.16 -8.52 19.76
CA VAL A 42 7.32 -7.76 18.82
C VAL A 42 5.85 -8.03 19.08
N ASN A 43 5.15 -7.00 19.54
CA ASN A 43 3.72 -7.02 19.79
C ASN A 43 2.97 -6.41 18.59
N VAL A 44 2.06 -7.17 17.98
CA VAL A 44 1.33 -6.71 16.78
C VAL A 44 -0.14 -6.46 17.09
N ILE A 45 -0.57 -5.23 16.94
CA ILE A 45 -1.98 -4.83 17.01
C ILE A 45 -2.48 -4.66 15.58
N SER A 46 -3.24 -5.66 15.11
CA SER A 46 -3.81 -5.68 13.76
C SER A 46 -5.16 -4.98 13.70
N GLY A 47 -5.42 -4.27 12.60
CA GLY A 47 -6.70 -3.59 12.44
C GLY A 47 -6.90 -2.92 11.06
N LYS A 48 -8.10 -2.40 10.86
CA LYS A 48 -8.39 -1.57 9.69
C LYS A 48 -7.60 -0.27 9.77
N ASP A 49 -6.97 0.10 8.68
CA ASP A 49 -6.10 1.27 8.57
C ASP A 49 -6.66 2.55 9.21
N LYS A 50 -7.90 2.93 8.84
CA LYS A 50 -8.53 4.12 9.42
C LYS A 50 -8.77 4.02 10.93
N ALA A 51 -9.05 2.82 11.44
CA ALA A 51 -9.28 2.62 12.88
C ALA A 51 -7.96 2.74 13.66
N LEU A 52 -6.87 2.18 13.14
CA LEU A 52 -5.55 2.31 13.74
C LEU A 52 -5.07 3.76 13.73
N GLN A 53 -5.22 4.48 12.60
CA GLN A 53 -4.89 5.90 12.54
C GLN A 53 -5.70 6.74 13.51
N LYS A 54 -7.01 6.48 13.62
CA LYS A 54 -7.88 7.17 14.58
C LYS A 54 -7.40 6.94 16.00
N ARG A 55 -7.13 5.68 16.36
CA ARG A 55 -6.64 5.29 17.68
C ARG A 55 -5.33 6.00 18.03
N ILE A 56 -4.32 5.97 17.15
CA ILE A 56 -3.04 6.66 17.39
C ILE A 56 -3.24 8.17 17.62
N LYS A 57 -4.14 8.80 16.83
CA LYS A 57 -4.45 10.22 17.01
C LYS A 57 -5.15 10.54 18.33
N GLU A 58 -6.07 9.68 18.76
CA GLU A 58 -6.83 9.87 20.01
C GLU A 58 -5.94 9.63 21.25
N GLU A 59 -5.05 8.64 21.18
CA GLU A 59 -4.07 8.36 22.24
C GLU A 59 -2.96 9.43 22.30
N GLY A 60 -2.64 10.08 21.18
CA GLY A 60 -1.65 11.15 21.11
C GLY A 60 -0.28 10.71 21.63
N ILE A 61 0.28 11.46 22.57
CA ILE A 61 1.60 11.18 23.18
C ILE A 61 1.60 9.90 24.03
N ASP A 62 0.45 9.47 24.49
CA ASP A 62 0.28 8.26 25.31
C ASP A 62 0.10 7.01 24.45
N SER A 63 0.15 7.14 23.13
CA SER A 63 0.03 6.00 22.21
C SER A 63 1.19 5.03 22.42
N LYS A 64 0.85 3.75 22.53
CA LYS A 64 1.83 2.67 22.61
C LYS A 64 2.35 2.21 21.25
N ALA A 65 1.94 2.84 20.16
CA ALA A 65 2.41 2.50 18.83
C ALA A 65 3.83 3.01 18.60
N ASP A 66 4.81 2.13 18.60
CA ASP A 66 6.19 2.42 18.21
C ASP A 66 6.32 2.49 16.69
N LEU A 67 5.63 1.59 15.99
CA LEU A 67 5.61 1.52 14.53
C LEU A 67 4.18 1.43 13.99
N TYR A 68 3.92 2.13 12.89
CA TYR A 68 2.69 2.01 12.13
C TYR A 68 2.97 1.49 10.74
N ILE A 69 2.41 0.32 10.39
CA ILE A 69 2.60 -0.33 9.09
C ILE A 69 1.29 -0.30 8.30
N THR A 70 1.34 0.29 7.13
CA THR A 70 0.20 0.38 6.22
C THR A 70 0.59 0.14 4.76
N ALA A 71 -0.41 -0.06 3.93
CA ALA A 71 -0.23 -0.14 2.48
C ALA A 71 -0.38 1.24 1.84
N ASP A 72 0.57 1.58 0.97
CA ASP A 72 0.60 2.79 0.14
C ASP A 72 1.22 4.03 0.79
N ALA A 73 2.20 4.61 0.10
CA ALA A 73 2.92 5.80 0.54
C ALA A 73 2.01 7.03 0.71
N GLY A 74 0.89 7.10 -0.01
CA GLY A 74 -0.08 8.19 0.13
C GLY A 74 -0.68 8.27 1.54
N ARG A 75 -0.90 7.13 2.20
CA ARG A 75 -1.35 7.09 3.60
C ARG A 75 -0.28 7.56 4.56
N LEU A 76 0.96 7.09 4.36
CA LEU A 76 2.10 7.52 5.17
C LEU A 76 2.33 9.02 5.05
N SER A 77 2.30 9.56 3.82
CA SER A 77 2.47 11.00 3.58
C SER A 77 1.36 11.84 4.23
N ALA A 78 0.12 11.38 4.19
CA ALA A 78 -0.99 12.08 4.85
C ALA A 78 -0.88 12.06 6.38
N PHE A 79 -0.42 10.95 6.94
CA PHE A 79 -0.23 10.79 8.38
C PHE A 79 0.98 11.58 8.89
N ASP A 80 2.05 11.63 8.07
CA ASP A 80 3.24 12.45 8.30
C ASP A 80 2.92 13.96 8.27
N ALA A 81 2.14 14.41 7.28
CA ALA A 81 1.67 15.79 7.17
C ALA A 81 0.79 16.22 8.37
N ALA A 82 0.16 15.27 9.05
CA ALA A 82 -0.57 15.50 10.30
C ALA A 82 0.33 15.51 11.56
N GLY A 83 1.66 15.43 11.40
CA GLY A 83 2.63 15.47 12.51
C GLY A 83 2.67 14.21 13.37
N MET A 84 2.18 13.08 12.83
CA MET A 84 2.03 11.84 13.60
C MET A 84 3.29 10.97 13.62
N PHE A 85 4.33 11.34 12.90
CA PHE A 85 5.59 10.61 12.86
C PHE A 85 6.74 11.47 13.37
N GLN A 86 7.70 10.82 13.99
CA GLN A 86 9.00 11.40 14.32
C GLN A 86 10.05 10.99 13.28
N ASN A 87 11.24 11.61 13.35
CA ASN A 87 12.35 11.26 12.48
C ASN A 87 12.83 9.83 12.78
N SER A 88 12.70 8.95 11.78
CA SER A 88 13.10 7.54 11.87
C SER A 88 14.32 7.20 10.97
N MET A 89 14.94 8.20 10.33
CA MET A 89 15.96 7.96 9.32
C MET A 89 17.32 7.60 9.93
N SER A 90 17.76 6.38 9.67
CA SER A 90 19.08 5.88 10.05
C SER A 90 20.03 5.76 8.86
N PRO A 91 21.37 5.66 9.08
CA PRO A 91 22.34 5.35 8.01
C PRO A 91 22.00 4.05 7.28
N VAL A 92 21.57 3.02 8.01
CA VAL A 92 21.17 1.71 7.43
C VAL A 92 19.99 1.88 6.46
N ILE A 93 18.94 2.58 6.87
CA ILE A 93 17.79 2.84 6.00
C ILE A 93 18.21 3.62 4.76
N LYS A 94 19.10 4.61 4.90
CA LYS A 94 19.62 5.39 3.77
C LYS A 94 20.37 4.55 2.76
N THR A 95 21.08 3.52 3.22
CA THR A 95 21.86 2.63 2.35
C THR A 95 20.99 1.62 1.62
N VAL A 96 19.98 1.04 2.30
CA VAL A 96 19.19 -0.07 1.74
C VAL A 96 17.91 0.35 1.04
N VAL A 97 17.34 1.51 1.38
CA VAL A 97 16.08 1.99 0.79
C VAL A 97 16.35 3.20 -0.13
N PRO A 98 16.04 3.11 -1.43
CA PRO A 98 16.19 4.23 -2.37
C PRO A 98 15.44 5.49 -1.91
N SER A 99 15.97 6.68 -2.22
CA SER A 99 15.44 7.96 -1.74
C SER A 99 13.97 8.23 -2.14
N ASN A 100 13.54 7.71 -3.29
CA ASN A 100 12.16 7.84 -3.76
C ASN A 100 11.16 6.92 -3.02
N PHE A 101 11.63 6.02 -2.16
CA PHE A 101 10.78 5.13 -1.34
C PHE A 101 10.89 5.41 0.17
N ARG A 102 11.40 6.56 0.55
CA ARG A 102 11.51 6.99 1.94
C ARG A 102 11.36 8.51 2.08
N SER A 103 10.96 8.95 3.25
CA SER A 103 11.04 10.34 3.69
C SER A 103 11.92 10.44 4.94
N LYS A 104 11.94 11.60 5.58
CA LYS A 104 12.58 11.79 6.89
C LYS A 104 11.92 10.92 7.98
N ASN A 105 10.62 10.68 7.89
CA ASN A 105 9.80 10.14 8.96
C ASN A 105 9.16 8.78 8.64
N TRP A 106 9.28 8.29 7.41
CA TRP A 106 8.77 6.96 7.02
C TRP A 106 9.63 6.30 5.95
N THR A 107 9.52 4.99 5.83
CA THR A 107 10.25 4.18 4.84
C THR A 107 9.38 3.10 4.22
N GLY A 108 9.59 2.84 2.94
CA GLY A 108 8.98 1.70 2.24
C GLY A 108 9.72 0.40 2.56
N ILE A 109 8.99 -0.62 2.96
CA ILE A 109 9.51 -1.97 3.24
C ILE A 109 9.25 -2.96 2.11
N ALA A 110 8.31 -2.64 1.22
CA ALA A 110 7.99 -3.43 0.03
C ALA A 110 7.46 -2.52 -1.08
N LYS A 111 7.66 -2.92 -2.32
CA LYS A 111 7.12 -2.23 -3.49
C LYS A 111 6.23 -3.16 -4.33
N ARG A 112 5.26 -2.57 -5.01
CA ARG A 112 4.39 -3.23 -5.99
C ARG A 112 4.16 -2.31 -7.16
N ALA A 113 3.78 -2.87 -8.30
CA ALA A 113 3.27 -2.09 -9.41
C ALA A 113 1.74 -2.23 -9.49
N ARG A 114 1.07 -1.19 -9.95
CA ARG A 114 -0.29 -1.24 -10.44
C ARG A 114 -0.19 -1.39 -11.95
N ILE A 115 -0.79 -2.41 -12.52
CA ILE A 115 -0.60 -2.76 -13.92
C ILE A 115 -1.93 -2.93 -14.64
N ILE A 116 -1.85 -3.01 -15.97
CA ILE A 116 -2.96 -3.34 -16.85
C ILE A 116 -2.94 -4.85 -17.07
N TYR A 117 -4.02 -5.52 -16.65
CA TYR A 117 -4.32 -6.91 -16.97
C TYR A 117 -5.20 -6.96 -18.21
N TYR A 118 -5.06 -7.97 -19.04
CA TYR A 118 -5.85 -8.14 -20.23
C TYR A 118 -6.20 -9.60 -20.49
N SER A 119 -7.25 -9.84 -21.29
CA SER A 119 -7.57 -11.16 -21.82
C SER A 119 -6.81 -11.42 -23.11
N PRO A 120 -5.92 -12.42 -23.19
CA PRO A 120 -5.18 -12.71 -24.41
C PRO A 120 -6.07 -13.22 -25.57
N GLU A 121 -7.28 -13.67 -25.27
CA GLU A 121 -8.25 -14.13 -26.27
C GLU A 121 -9.01 -12.97 -26.92
N ARG A 122 -9.14 -11.80 -26.25
CA ARG A 122 -9.97 -10.69 -26.68
C ARG A 122 -9.19 -9.41 -26.97
N VAL A 123 -7.93 -9.35 -26.57
CA VAL A 123 -7.05 -8.21 -26.79
C VAL A 123 -5.81 -8.67 -27.57
N ASN A 124 -5.55 -8.07 -28.71
CA ASN A 124 -4.31 -8.33 -29.43
C ASN A 124 -3.13 -7.72 -28.68
N ILE A 125 -2.08 -8.51 -28.46
CA ILE A 125 -0.86 -8.06 -27.76
C ILE A 125 -0.23 -6.82 -28.43
N ASN A 126 -0.35 -6.67 -29.73
CA ASN A 126 0.15 -5.52 -30.47
C ASN A 126 -0.54 -4.21 -30.07
N ASP A 127 -1.82 -4.26 -29.62
CA ASP A 127 -2.56 -3.11 -29.11
C ASP A 127 -2.04 -2.61 -27.76
N LEU A 128 -1.27 -3.45 -27.06
CA LEU A 128 -0.69 -3.16 -25.75
C LEU A 128 0.79 -2.76 -25.83
N ASN A 129 1.40 -2.83 -27.01
CA ASN A 129 2.81 -2.50 -27.19
C ASN A 129 3.06 -1.01 -26.85
N GLY A 130 3.88 -0.75 -25.85
CA GLY A 130 4.13 0.61 -25.35
C GLY A 130 2.95 1.26 -24.61
N MET A 131 1.87 0.53 -24.34
CA MET A 131 0.67 1.05 -23.67
C MET A 131 0.98 1.64 -22.30
N ARG A 132 0.46 2.83 -22.07
CA ARG A 132 0.54 3.55 -20.80
C ARG A 132 -0.87 3.74 -20.23
N TYR A 133 -0.95 4.29 -19.03
CA TYR A 133 -2.25 4.58 -18.39
C TYR A 133 -3.08 5.59 -19.17
N GLU A 134 -2.41 6.54 -19.84
CA GLU A 134 -3.04 7.56 -20.67
C GLU A 134 -3.86 6.93 -21.79
N ASP A 135 -3.40 5.83 -22.37
CA ASP A 135 -4.03 5.12 -23.50
C ASP A 135 -5.35 4.42 -23.12
N LEU A 136 -5.63 4.24 -21.81
CA LEU A 136 -6.93 3.78 -21.35
C LEU A 136 -8.08 4.75 -21.68
N ALA A 137 -7.77 6.01 -22.01
CA ALA A 137 -8.73 7.01 -22.46
C ALA A 137 -9.15 6.85 -23.92
N ASP A 138 -8.45 6.03 -24.71
CA ASP A 138 -8.76 5.80 -26.12
C ASP A 138 -10.17 5.18 -26.26
N PRO A 139 -11.04 5.72 -27.15
CA PRO A 139 -12.36 5.17 -27.42
C PRO A 139 -12.39 3.70 -27.87
N LYS A 140 -11.29 3.15 -28.40
CA LYS A 140 -11.19 1.71 -28.73
C LYS A 140 -11.45 0.79 -27.54
N TRP A 141 -11.28 1.29 -26.32
CA TRP A 141 -11.53 0.57 -25.06
C TRP A 141 -12.95 0.74 -24.52
N LYS A 142 -13.87 1.35 -25.29
CA LYS A 142 -15.25 1.57 -24.83
C LYS A 142 -15.94 0.25 -24.45
N GLY A 143 -16.45 0.22 -23.22
CA GLY A 143 -17.11 -0.98 -22.66
C GLY A 143 -16.17 -2.12 -22.31
N LYS A 144 -14.84 -1.90 -22.25
CA LYS A 144 -13.84 -2.95 -22.10
C LYS A 144 -13.03 -2.89 -20.81
N ILE A 145 -13.14 -1.80 -20.04
CA ILE A 145 -12.29 -1.56 -18.86
C ILE A 145 -13.07 -1.83 -17.57
N VAL A 146 -12.44 -2.55 -16.65
CA VAL A 146 -12.89 -2.62 -15.26
C VAL A 146 -11.79 -2.12 -14.32
N ILE A 147 -12.21 -1.33 -13.34
CA ILE A 147 -11.35 -0.78 -12.30
C ILE A 147 -12.14 -0.68 -10.99
N ARG A 148 -11.50 -0.80 -9.86
CA ARG A 148 -12.15 -0.62 -8.56
C ARG A 148 -12.55 0.84 -8.32
N GLN A 149 -13.36 1.07 -7.29
CA GLN A 149 -13.88 2.41 -6.95
C GLN A 149 -12.75 3.42 -6.66
N SER A 150 -13.00 4.69 -7.00
CA SER A 150 -12.05 5.81 -6.85
C SER A 150 -11.75 6.18 -5.38
N ASN A 151 -12.59 5.80 -4.42
CA ASN A 151 -12.33 6.00 -2.99
C ASN A 151 -11.21 5.10 -2.43
N ASN A 152 -10.69 4.18 -3.23
CA ASN A 152 -9.59 3.32 -2.83
C ASN A 152 -8.24 4.01 -3.03
N ILE A 153 -7.37 3.87 -2.03
CA ILE A 153 -6.05 4.49 -2.02
C ILE A 153 -5.19 4.16 -3.26
N TYR A 154 -5.30 2.95 -3.82
CA TYR A 154 -4.50 2.56 -4.99
C TYR A 154 -4.88 3.35 -6.24
N ASN A 155 -6.19 3.62 -6.44
CA ASN A 155 -6.63 4.49 -7.53
C ASN A 155 -6.30 5.95 -7.26
N GLN A 156 -6.40 6.39 -6.00
CA GLN A 156 -6.03 7.75 -5.62
C GLN A 156 -4.54 8.01 -5.88
N SER A 157 -3.67 7.06 -5.54
CA SER A 157 -2.23 7.15 -5.81
C SER A 157 -1.91 7.13 -7.31
N LEU A 158 -2.62 6.31 -8.10
CA LEU A 158 -2.51 6.34 -9.57
C LEU A 158 -2.89 7.71 -10.13
N VAL A 159 -4.04 8.24 -9.75
CA VAL A 159 -4.50 9.57 -10.19
C VAL A 159 -3.55 10.67 -9.74
N ALA A 160 -3.04 10.61 -8.51
CA ALA A 160 -2.05 11.56 -8.01
C ALA A 160 -0.75 11.53 -8.84
N SER A 161 -0.30 10.34 -9.24
CA SER A 161 0.85 10.18 -10.14
C SER A 161 0.58 10.81 -11.51
N LEU A 162 -0.59 10.58 -12.10
CA LEU A 162 -0.98 11.20 -13.37
C LEU A 162 -1.08 12.73 -13.26
N ILE A 163 -1.61 13.25 -12.15
CA ILE A 163 -1.65 14.70 -11.91
C ILE A 163 -0.24 15.27 -11.84
N LYS A 164 0.69 14.60 -11.18
CA LYS A 164 2.07 15.05 -11.07
C LYS A 164 2.78 15.09 -12.42
N ASN A 165 2.54 14.11 -13.27
CA ASN A 165 3.23 13.97 -14.56
C ASN A 165 2.56 14.76 -15.68
N ASN A 166 1.23 14.83 -15.72
CA ASN A 166 0.45 15.34 -16.85
C ASN A 166 -0.36 16.60 -16.48
N GLY A 167 -0.41 16.98 -15.21
CA GLY A 167 -1.20 18.11 -14.71
C GLY A 167 -2.67 17.75 -14.43
N LYS A 168 -3.33 18.62 -13.64
CA LYS A 168 -4.70 18.40 -13.16
C LYS A 168 -5.73 18.32 -14.29
N LYS A 169 -5.64 19.24 -15.28
CA LYS A 169 -6.62 19.31 -16.38
C LYS A 169 -6.57 18.05 -17.24
N ALA A 170 -5.40 17.66 -17.74
CA ALA A 170 -5.24 16.46 -18.55
C ALA A 170 -5.69 15.19 -17.81
N THR A 171 -5.35 15.07 -16.52
CA THR A 171 -5.79 13.92 -15.70
C THR A 171 -7.30 13.91 -15.48
N ALA A 172 -7.95 15.07 -15.34
CA ALA A 172 -9.40 15.14 -15.21
C ALA A 172 -10.09 14.70 -16.51
N ASP A 173 -9.59 15.13 -17.67
CA ASP A 173 -10.12 14.76 -18.97
C ASP A 173 -9.89 13.26 -19.26
N TRP A 174 -8.70 12.73 -18.93
CA TRP A 174 -8.39 11.31 -18.92
C TRP A 174 -9.39 10.52 -18.06
N SER A 175 -9.62 10.94 -16.82
CA SER A 175 -10.54 10.25 -15.91
C SER A 175 -11.96 10.16 -16.47
N LYS A 176 -12.46 11.25 -17.11
CA LYS A 176 -13.77 11.25 -17.77
C LYS A 176 -13.83 10.25 -18.93
N SER A 177 -12.76 10.16 -19.72
CA SER A 177 -12.67 9.23 -20.85
C SER A 177 -12.61 7.78 -20.39
N VAL A 178 -11.79 7.49 -19.35
CA VAL A 178 -11.73 6.14 -18.75
C VAL A 178 -13.09 5.72 -18.20
N VAL A 179 -13.85 6.63 -17.56
CA VAL A 179 -15.21 6.33 -17.08
C VAL A 179 -16.14 5.96 -18.25
N LYS A 180 -16.04 6.63 -19.39
CA LYS A 180 -16.83 6.28 -20.60
C LYS A 180 -16.45 4.93 -21.19
N ASN A 181 -15.21 4.48 -20.95
CA ASN A 181 -14.67 3.22 -21.44
C ASN A 181 -14.93 2.04 -20.48
N MET A 182 -15.48 2.29 -19.30
CA MET A 182 -15.78 1.23 -18.34
C MET A 182 -16.87 0.30 -18.84
N ALA A 183 -16.67 -1.01 -18.67
CA ALA A 183 -17.66 -2.05 -18.97
C ALA A 183 -18.84 -2.03 -18.00
N ARG A 184 -18.60 -1.56 -16.78
CA ARG A 184 -19.60 -1.47 -15.71
C ARG A 184 -19.25 -0.42 -14.68
N THR A 185 -20.20 -0.05 -13.84
CA THR A 185 -19.95 0.75 -12.64
C THR A 185 -18.90 0.09 -11.77
N PRO A 186 -17.87 0.83 -11.28
CA PRO A 186 -16.82 0.30 -10.43
C PRO A 186 -17.37 -0.36 -9.17
N LYS A 187 -17.01 -1.62 -8.94
CA LYS A 187 -17.38 -2.39 -7.75
C LYS A 187 -16.27 -3.40 -7.41
N GLY A 188 -16.25 -3.87 -6.16
CA GLY A 188 -15.30 -4.88 -5.71
C GLY A 188 -13.86 -4.39 -5.54
N ASN A 189 -12.98 -5.31 -5.20
CA ASN A 189 -11.55 -5.10 -5.03
C ASN A 189 -10.76 -5.46 -6.31
N ASP A 190 -9.44 -5.42 -6.27
CA ASP A 190 -8.59 -5.74 -7.43
C ASP A 190 -8.78 -7.19 -7.93
N ARG A 191 -8.99 -8.17 -7.02
CA ARG A 191 -9.30 -9.56 -7.43
C ARG A 191 -10.59 -9.64 -8.23
N ALA A 192 -11.62 -8.89 -7.82
CA ALA A 192 -12.89 -8.84 -8.53
C ALA A 192 -12.76 -8.24 -9.95
N GLN A 193 -11.78 -7.37 -10.18
CA GLN A 193 -11.50 -6.85 -11.52
C GLN A 193 -10.82 -7.92 -12.38
N ILE A 194 -9.86 -8.66 -11.85
CA ILE A 194 -9.16 -9.75 -12.55
C ILE A 194 -10.18 -10.85 -12.91
N LEU A 195 -11.04 -11.24 -11.97
CA LEU A 195 -12.12 -12.22 -12.20
C LEU A 195 -13.12 -11.74 -13.26
N ALA A 196 -13.45 -10.45 -13.29
CA ALA A 196 -14.34 -9.90 -14.31
C ALA A 196 -13.75 -10.03 -15.73
N VAL A 197 -12.43 -9.84 -15.89
CA VAL A 197 -11.75 -10.09 -17.16
C VAL A 197 -11.75 -11.58 -17.49
N ALA A 198 -11.44 -12.45 -16.54
CA ALA A 198 -11.49 -13.90 -16.76
C ALA A 198 -12.90 -14.41 -17.15
N ALA A 199 -13.94 -13.81 -16.57
CA ALA A 199 -15.34 -14.13 -16.86
C ALA A 199 -15.89 -13.49 -18.17
N GLY A 200 -15.10 -12.66 -18.87
CA GLY A 200 -15.54 -12.00 -20.10
C GLY A 200 -16.40 -10.75 -19.90
N GLU A 201 -16.54 -10.23 -18.65
CA GLU A 201 -17.26 -8.98 -18.40
C GLU A 201 -16.52 -7.76 -18.94
N ALA A 202 -15.20 -7.87 -19.13
CA ALA A 202 -14.34 -6.81 -19.67
C ALA A 202 -13.08 -7.43 -20.29
N ASP A 203 -12.39 -6.66 -21.11
CA ASP A 203 -11.16 -7.11 -21.76
C ASP A 203 -9.92 -6.71 -20.99
N ILE A 204 -10.00 -5.61 -20.20
CA ILE A 204 -8.90 -4.99 -19.50
C ILE A 204 -9.28 -4.69 -18.04
N ALA A 205 -8.34 -4.93 -17.12
CA ALA A 205 -8.44 -4.54 -15.71
C ALA A 205 -7.20 -3.78 -15.25
N VAL A 206 -7.38 -2.82 -14.34
CA VAL A 206 -6.28 -2.16 -13.63
C VAL A 206 -6.23 -2.68 -12.20
N ALA A 207 -5.16 -3.39 -11.85
CA ALA A 207 -4.98 -4.01 -10.54
C ALA A 207 -3.50 -4.09 -10.14
N ASN A 208 -3.22 -4.38 -8.88
CA ASN A 208 -1.84 -4.54 -8.39
C ASN A 208 -1.27 -5.90 -8.77
N THR A 209 0.04 -5.95 -9.05
CA THR A 209 0.76 -7.12 -9.58
C THR A 209 0.60 -8.40 -8.78
N TYR A 210 0.58 -8.32 -7.46
CA TYR A 210 0.58 -9.51 -6.59
C TYR A 210 -0.77 -10.24 -6.52
N TYR A 211 -1.87 -9.61 -6.94
CA TYR A 211 -3.18 -10.25 -6.82
C TYR A 211 -3.34 -11.46 -7.72
N LEU A 212 -2.90 -11.40 -8.97
CA LEU A 212 -2.98 -12.56 -9.85
C LEU A 212 -2.11 -13.71 -9.34
N ALA A 213 -0.89 -13.42 -8.92
CA ALA A 213 0.00 -14.44 -8.36
C ALA A 213 -0.66 -15.19 -7.17
N LEU A 214 -1.28 -14.43 -6.23
CA LEU A 214 -2.01 -14.99 -5.10
C LEU A 214 -3.33 -15.71 -5.46
N MET A 215 -3.82 -15.54 -6.68
CA MET A 215 -5.02 -16.25 -7.15
C MET A 215 -4.68 -17.53 -7.90
N LEU A 216 -3.43 -17.67 -8.34
CA LEU A 216 -2.91 -18.85 -9.05
C LEU A 216 -2.13 -19.81 -8.13
N SER A 217 -1.76 -19.39 -6.92
CA SER A 217 -1.15 -20.20 -5.87
C SER A 217 -2.19 -20.91 -5.03
#